data_9aab616196c11f4c8e07c9f14c71033c
#
_entry.id   9aab616196c11f4c8e07c9f14c71033c
#
_cell.length_a   1.000
_cell.length_b   1.000
_cell.length_c   1.000
_cell.angle_alpha   90.00
_cell.angle_beta   90.00
_cell.angle_gamma   90.00
#
_symmetry.space_group_name_H-M   'P 1'
#
loop_
_entity.id
_entity.type
_entity.pdbx_description
1 polymer ?
#
loop_
_entity_poly.entity_id
_entity_poly.type
_entity_poly.pdbx_seq_one_letter_code
_entity_poly.pdbx_strand_id
1 'polypeptide(L)'
;MKRIFSLLFMGFSLTVAAEQITMDLTTATDMVANPITYSTNYGIGFYDGTDVWDSTYNDSGVCQFIYTNEARFMLSHLPSQFSYGAQSWEGFTLSKVSQDTANVFGCVSNGGLAGVGTPYVIGYFSDWVTSSQGYSSNIILFDQEYYPDYVYICQNSNTMKAISEGGVYNARPFNENDTLALIISAIDETYTETTSLIYYLAVDGEKNNGWVKVALNTLGKTIGLSFRMTTTDVGQFGMNTPLYFALDGLTVNTNPVTNSLSPIPDSQSPIANTQKLLRNGQLFLLRDGVCYTMMGSIVNYEF
;
A
#
# COMPACT_ATOMS: atom_id res chain seq x y z
N MET A 1 -15.63 45.46 -51.74
CA MET A 1 -14.72 44.33 -51.41
C MET A 1 -14.54 44.29 -49.89
N LYS A 2 -15.25 43.38 -49.21
CA LYS A 2 -15.14 43.19 -47.78
C LYS A 2 -14.17 42.01 -47.55
N ARG A 3 -13.00 42.28 -46.94
CA ARG A 3 -12.06 41.26 -46.54
C ARG A 3 -12.46 40.72 -45.20
N ILE A 4 -12.86 39.43 -45.13
CA ILE A 4 -13.10 38.67 -43.92
C ILE A 4 -11.76 38.14 -43.42
N PHE A 5 -11.27 38.64 -42.29
CA PHE A 5 -10.15 38.06 -41.57
C PHE A 5 -10.68 36.90 -40.72
N SER A 6 -10.33 35.67 -41.13
CA SER A 6 -10.59 34.49 -40.33
C SER A 6 -9.46 34.33 -39.33
N LEU A 7 -9.71 34.57 -38.05
CA LEU A 7 -8.74 34.31 -36.98
C LEU A 7 -8.76 32.80 -36.67
N LEU A 8 -7.71 32.11 -37.06
CA LEU A 8 -7.51 30.70 -36.70
C LEU A 8 -7.03 30.64 -35.24
N PHE A 9 -7.92 30.30 -34.30
CA PHE A 9 -7.51 29.97 -32.93
C PHE A 9 -6.88 28.59 -32.93
N MET A 10 -5.54 28.52 -32.93
CA MET A 10 -4.82 27.31 -32.55
C MET A 10 -4.94 27.15 -31.04
N GLY A 11 -5.87 26.29 -30.60
CA GLY A 11 -5.92 25.85 -29.21
C GLY A 11 -4.71 24.97 -28.90
N PHE A 12 -3.74 25.51 -28.22
CA PHE A 12 -2.70 24.68 -27.57
C PHE A 12 -3.34 23.98 -26.37
N SER A 13 -3.63 22.70 -26.49
CA SER A 13 -3.88 21.86 -25.32
C SER A 13 -2.54 21.64 -24.62
N LEU A 14 -2.31 22.38 -23.55
CA LEU A 14 -1.24 22.05 -22.60
C LEU A 14 -1.63 20.72 -21.93
N THR A 15 -1.03 19.64 -22.35
CA THR A 15 -1.04 18.40 -21.58
C THR A 15 -0.13 18.63 -20.37
N VAL A 16 -0.72 18.93 -19.21
CA VAL A 16 0.03 18.91 -17.94
C VAL A 16 0.39 17.44 -17.70
N ALA A 17 1.68 17.12 -17.71
CA ALA A 17 2.15 15.80 -17.34
C ALA A 17 1.71 15.49 -15.90
N ALA A 18 1.30 14.26 -15.62
CA ALA A 18 0.99 13.84 -14.26
C ALA A 18 2.28 13.95 -13.44
N GLU A 19 2.21 14.72 -12.35
CA GLU A 19 3.28 14.74 -11.36
C GLU A 19 3.10 13.53 -10.45
N GLN A 20 4.16 12.73 -10.31
CA GLN A 20 4.21 11.61 -9.40
C GLN A 20 4.85 12.04 -8.09
N ILE A 21 4.20 11.75 -6.98
CA ILE A 21 4.64 12.10 -5.63
C ILE A 21 4.76 10.81 -4.83
N THR A 22 5.95 10.56 -4.31
CA THR A 22 6.21 9.42 -3.43
C THR A 22 6.36 9.90 -2.00
N MET A 23 5.77 9.18 -1.06
CA MET A 23 5.87 9.43 0.37
C MET A 23 7.33 9.32 0.82
N ASP A 24 7.86 10.40 1.40
CA ASP A 24 9.23 10.49 1.92
C ASP A 24 9.23 10.50 3.45
N LEU A 25 9.52 9.35 4.04
CA LEU A 25 9.56 9.18 5.50
C LEU A 25 10.75 9.88 6.18
N THR A 26 11.75 10.32 5.41
CA THR A 26 12.88 11.08 5.97
C THR A 26 12.51 12.51 6.34
N THR A 27 11.41 13.02 5.77
CA THR A 27 10.84 14.34 6.05
C THR A 27 9.73 14.30 7.11
N ALA A 28 9.50 13.14 7.73
CA ALA A 28 8.39 12.95 8.65
C ALA A 28 8.50 13.84 9.90
N THR A 29 7.34 14.39 10.29
CA THR A 29 7.17 15.21 11.50
C THR A 29 5.97 14.76 12.31
N ASP A 30 5.95 15.13 13.59
CA ASP A 30 4.77 15.01 14.44
C ASP A 30 3.73 16.12 14.17
N MET A 31 2.64 16.13 14.93
CA MET A 31 1.55 17.12 14.80
C MET A 31 1.98 18.58 15.09
N VAL A 32 3.07 18.79 15.79
CA VAL A 32 3.59 20.12 16.13
C VAL A 32 4.84 20.48 15.31
N ALA A 33 5.01 19.78 14.19
CA ALA A 33 6.09 19.96 13.22
C ALA A 33 7.50 19.69 13.74
N ASN A 34 7.65 18.89 14.81
CA ASN A 34 8.96 18.40 15.19
C ASN A 34 9.37 17.24 14.27
N PRO A 35 10.63 17.18 13.84
CA PRO A 35 11.14 16.01 13.13
C PRO A 35 10.96 14.73 13.96
N ILE A 36 10.58 13.64 13.29
CA ILE A 36 10.47 12.34 13.94
C ILE A 36 11.83 11.91 14.47
N THR A 37 11.87 11.62 15.77
CA THR A 37 13.02 11.02 16.44
C THR A 37 12.77 9.55 16.74
N TYR A 38 13.84 8.77 16.70
CA TYR A 38 13.77 7.34 16.98
C TYR A 38 14.51 7.09 18.29
N SER A 39 13.81 6.60 19.30
CA SER A 39 14.36 6.36 20.62
C SER A 39 14.07 4.97 21.18
N THR A 40 14.74 4.64 22.29
CA THR A 40 14.83 3.31 22.88
C THR A 40 13.63 2.84 23.70
N ASN A 41 12.66 3.66 24.03
CA ASN A 41 11.76 3.31 25.13
C ASN A 41 10.29 3.20 24.74
N TYR A 42 9.94 2.11 24.12
CA TYR A 42 8.56 1.63 24.14
C TYR A 42 8.26 0.77 25.40
N GLY A 43 8.86 1.05 26.49
CA GLY A 43 8.61 0.69 27.89
C GLY A 43 7.82 -0.55 28.33
N ILE A 44 7.42 -1.47 27.45
CA ILE A 44 6.51 -2.57 27.76
C ILE A 44 7.03 -3.94 27.33
N GLY A 45 8.32 -4.14 27.30
CA GLY A 45 8.88 -5.48 27.06
C GLY A 45 8.70 -6.04 25.64
N PHE A 46 8.25 -5.24 24.70
CA PHE A 46 8.11 -5.67 23.30
C PHE A 46 9.30 -5.32 22.43
N TYR A 47 10.04 -4.27 22.79
CA TYR A 47 11.26 -3.86 22.09
C TYR A 47 12.06 -2.86 22.90
N ASP A 48 13.32 -3.20 23.19
CA ASP A 48 14.30 -2.35 23.89
C ASP A 48 15.32 -1.75 22.91
N GLY A 49 14.86 -1.17 21.81
CA GLY A 49 15.73 -0.63 20.75
C GLY A 49 15.55 0.84 20.50
N THR A 50 16.53 1.46 19.81
CA THR A 50 16.55 2.89 19.45
C THR A 50 15.84 3.21 18.14
N ASP A 51 15.16 2.24 17.51
CA ASP A 51 14.81 2.30 16.10
C ASP A 51 13.31 2.49 15.85
N VAL A 52 12.56 2.88 16.88
CA VAL A 52 11.13 3.16 16.80
C VAL A 52 10.86 4.62 17.12
N TRP A 53 9.88 5.23 16.47
CA TRP A 53 9.47 6.59 16.75
C TRP A 53 9.08 6.75 18.23
N ASP A 54 9.73 7.70 18.87
CA ASP A 54 9.41 8.13 20.23
C ASP A 54 8.22 9.10 20.22
N SER A 55 7.02 8.52 20.11
CA SER A 55 5.81 9.31 20.30
C SER A 55 5.54 9.47 21.79
N THR A 56 5.55 10.69 22.28
CA THR A 56 4.96 10.98 23.57
C THR A 56 3.45 10.81 23.46
N TYR A 57 2.93 9.68 23.93
CA TYR A 57 1.51 9.44 23.95
C TYR A 57 0.82 10.48 24.79
N ASN A 58 -0.06 11.21 24.14
CA ASN A 58 -1.00 12.06 24.82
C ASN A 58 -2.17 11.18 25.26
N ASP A 59 -2.36 10.97 26.57
CA ASP A 59 -3.48 10.23 27.18
C ASP A 59 -4.86 10.85 26.86
N SER A 60 -4.90 11.91 26.06
CA SER A 60 -6.14 12.64 25.75
C SER A 60 -7.11 11.89 24.83
N GLY A 61 -6.76 10.73 24.31
CA GLY A 61 -7.59 9.96 23.37
C GLY A 61 -7.79 10.66 22.00
N VAL A 62 -7.03 11.70 21.72
CA VAL A 62 -7.11 12.44 20.45
C VAL A 62 -6.27 11.74 19.41
N CYS A 63 -6.85 11.52 18.22
CA CYS A 63 -6.12 11.07 17.06
C CYS A 63 -4.97 12.01 16.75
N GLN A 64 -3.78 11.46 16.59
CA GLN A 64 -2.59 12.16 16.13
C GLN A 64 -2.31 11.79 14.68
N PHE A 65 -1.52 12.61 14.01
CA PHE A 65 -1.06 12.33 12.66
C PHE A 65 0.46 12.45 12.58
N ILE A 66 1.06 11.57 11.77
CA ILE A 66 2.42 11.70 11.30
C ILE A 66 2.34 12.35 9.94
N TYR A 67 3.04 13.46 9.74
CA TYR A 67 3.07 14.22 8.50
C TYR A 67 4.34 13.92 7.72
N THR A 68 4.22 13.75 6.39
CA THR A 68 5.36 13.62 5.50
C THR A 68 5.19 14.50 4.28
N ASN A 69 6.27 14.82 3.56
CA ASN A 69 6.25 15.65 2.36
C ASN A 69 5.50 16.98 2.58
N GLU A 70 5.82 17.70 3.66
CA GLU A 70 5.15 18.97 4.00
C GLU A 70 3.62 18.80 4.19
N ALA A 71 3.21 17.72 4.87
CA ALA A 71 1.82 17.34 5.13
C ALA A 71 1.00 16.88 3.90
N ARG A 72 1.62 16.52 2.79
CA ARG A 72 0.91 15.89 1.68
C ARG A 72 0.37 14.50 2.01
N PHE A 73 1.02 13.79 2.93
CA PHE A 73 0.55 12.53 3.50
C PHE A 73 0.45 12.67 5.01
N MET A 74 -0.71 12.33 5.54
CA MET A 74 -1.02 12.38 6.97
C MET A 74 -1.44 10.99 7.42
N LEU A 75 -0.57 10.30 8.16
CA LEU A 75 -0.80 8.94 8.65
C LEU A 75 -1.43 9.01 10.04
N SER A 76 -2.57 8.36 10.23
CA SER A 76 -3.26 8.30 11.53
C SER A 76 -2.44 7.54 12.56
N HIS A 77 -2.35 8.10 13.76
CA HIS A 77 -1.74 7.47 14.93
C HIS A 77 -2.68 7.70 16.11
N LEU A 78 -3.29 6.63 16.62
CA LEU A 78 -4.25 6.71 17.72
C LEU A 78 -3.63 6.11 18.97
N PRO A 79 -3.60 6.84 20.09
CA PRO A 79 -3.28 6.23 21.37
C PRO A 79 -4.37 5.21 21.71
N SER A 80 -3.98 4.02 22.15
CA SER A 80 -4.95 2.98 22.50
C SER A 80 -5.76 3.39 23.71
N GLN A 81 -7.08 3.27 23.60
CA GLN A 81 -8.00 3.52 24.70
C GLN A 81 -7.90 2.43 25.79
N PHE A 82 -7.19 1.34 25.52
CA PHE A 82 -7.06 0.18 26.42
C PHE A 82 -5.66 0.00 27.00
N SER A 83 -4.82 1.03 26.91
CA SER A 83 -3.50 0.96 27.54
C SER A 83 -3.67 0.98 29.06
N TYR A 84 -3.43 -0.12 29.72
CA TYR A 84 -3.26 -0.21 31.17
C TYR A 84 -1.98 0.52 31.62
N GLY A 85 -1.94 1.84 31.40
CA GLY A 85 -0.77 2.67 31.71
C GLY A 85 0.44 2.45 30.79
N ALA A 86 0.26 1.75 29.70
CA ALA A 86 1.32 1.41 28.78
C ALA A 86 1.15 2.15 27.44
N GLN A 87 2.25 2.39 26.78
CA GLN A 87 2.37 3.05 25.48
C GLN A 87 1.87 2.11 24.37
N SER A 88 0.56 1.92 24.25
CA SER A 88 -0.03 1.19 23.13
C SER A 88 -0.62 2.17 22.12
N TRP A 89 -0.67 1.76 20.88
CA TRP A 89 -1.11 2.57 19.76
C TRP A 89 -1.89 1.71 18.75
N GLU A 90 -2.64 2.37 17.92
CA GLU A 90 -3.34 1.82 16.78
C GLU A 90 -3.13 2.76 15.59
N GLY A 91 -3.38 2.28 14.38
CA GLY A 91 -3.06 3.06 13.19
C GLY A 91 -1.63 2.85 12.74
N PHE A 92 -0.86 3.91 12.60
CA PHE A 92 0.50 3.86 12.05
C PHE A 92 1.54 4.36 13.04
N THR A 93 2.73 3.78 12.97
CA THR A 93 3.95 4.29 13.60
C THR A 93 5.14 4.15 12.64
N LEU A 94 6.25 4.82 12.94
CA LEU A 94 7.47 4.72 12.14
C LEU A 94 8.51 3.85 12.84
N SER A 95 9.22 3.06 12.03
CA SER A 95 10.24 2.13 12.49
C SER A 95 11.46 2.17 11.58
N LYS A 96 12.63 1.89 12.15
CA LYS A 96 13.89 1.57 11.46
C LYS A 96 14.43 0.21 11.92
N VAL A 97 13.59 -0.58 12.60
CA VAL A 97 14.00 -1.87 13.16
C VAL A 97 14.53 -2.78 12.06
N SER A 98 15.74 -3.29 12.26
CA SER A 98 16.47 -4.12 11.32
C SER A 98 17.00 -5.40 11.97
N GLN A 99 16.19 -6.03 12.84
CA GLN A 99 16.56 -7.24 13.58
C GLN A 99 15.83 -8.45 13.00
N ASP A 100 16.54 -9.60 12.97
CA ASP A 100 16.01 -10.90 12.53
C ASP A 100 15.01 -11.52 13.52
N THR A 101 14.86 -10.95 14.71
CA THR A 101 13.93 -11.45 15.72
C THR A 101 12.53 -10.94 15.48
N ALA A 102 11.53 -11.79 15.70
CA ALA A 102 10.13 -11.41 15.59
C ALA A 102 9.79 -10.25 16.54
N ASN A 103 9.30 -9.16 15.95
CA ASN A 103 9.06 -7.90 16.64
C ASN A 103 7.83 -7.19 16.03
N VAL A 104 6.99 -6.58 16.87
CA VAL A 104 5.80 -5.82 16.39
C VAL A 104 6.16 -4.60 15.56
N PHE A 105 7.36 -4.06 15.72
CA PHE A 105 7.89 -2.92 14.95
C PHE A 105 8.80 -3.35 13.80
N GLY A 106 9.04 -4.66 13.62
CA GLY A 106 9.90 -5.21 12.57
C GLY A 106 9.13 -5.66 11.34
N CYS A 107 9.82 -5.72 10.22
CA CYS A 107 9.34 -6.38 9.00
C CYS A 107 10.31 -7.50 8.59
N VAL A 108 9.81 -8.47 7.81
CA VAL A 108 10.63 -9.63 7.38
C VAL A 108 11.79 -9.25 6.45
N SER A 109 11.79 -8.06 5.89
CA SER A 109 12.89 -7.51 5.08
C SER A 109 14.02 -6.90 5.90
N ASN A 110 13.91 -6.83 7.23
CA ASN A 110 14.90 -6.27 8.15
C ASN A 110 15.31 -4.82 7.80
N GLY A 111 14.36 -3.96 7.47
CA GLY A 111 14.56 -2.54 7.16
C GLY A 111 13.56 -2.01 6.14
N GLY A 112 13.59 -0.71 5.90
CA GLY A 112 12.76 -0.05 4.92
C GLY A 112 13.07 -0.46 3.47
N LEU A 113 12.29 0.03 2.53
CA LEU A 113 12.44 -0.27 1.10
C LEU A 113 13.83 0.08 0.56
N ALA A 114 14.43 1.15 1.07
CA ALA A 114 15.79 1.58 0.69
C ALA A 114 16.90 0.81 1.41
N GLY A 115 16.56 -0.13 2.30
CA GLY A 115 17.50 -1.02 3.00
C GLY A 115 17.55 -0.84 4.51
N VAL A 116 18.50 -1.52 5.12
CA VAL A 116 18.71 -1.53 6.57
C VAL A 116 18.92 -0.11 7.11
N GLY A 117 18.25 0.20 8.23
CA GLY A 117 18.35 1.50 8.90
C GLY A 117 17.55 2.63 8.26
N THR A 118 16.87 2.38 7.14
CA THR A 118 15.95 3.35 6.56
C THR A 118 14.56 3.24 7.18
N PRO A 119 13.82 4.36 7.32
CA PRO A 119 12.51 4.33 7.94
C PRO A 119 11.48 3.63 7.05
N TYR A 120 10.52 2.99 7.71
CA TYR A 120 9.32 2.44 7.11
C TYR A 120 8.14 2.57 8.08
N VAL A 121 6.94 2.39 7.58
CA VAL A 121 5.71 2.48 8.37
C VAL A 121 5.30 1.10 8.84
N ILE A 122 4.92 0.98 10.11
CA ILE A 122 4.19 -0.16 10.66
C ILE A 122 2.75 0.27 10.86
N GLY A 123 1.82 -0.50 10.31
CA GLY A 123 0.38 -0.41 10.59
C GLY A 123 -0.04 -1.48 11.59
N TYR A 124 -0.81 -1.10 12.59
CA TYR A 124 -1.56 -2.00 13.47
C TYR A 124 -3.04 -1.75 13.29
N PHE A 125 -3.73 -2.73 12.72
CA PHE A 125 -5.19 -2.66 12.54
C PHE A 125 -5.91 -3.18 13.78
N SER A 126 -6.83 -2.39 14.30
CA SER A 126 -7.72 -2.76 15.39
C SER A 126 -9.16 -2.88 14.91
N ASP A 127 -9.68 -4.10 14.88
CA ASP A 127 -11.09 -4.34 14.56
C ASP A 127 -12.03 -3.73 15.61
N TRP A 128 -11.59 -3.68 16.86
CA TRP A 128 -12.34 -3.08 17.95
C TRP A 128 -12.53 -1.57 17.77
N VAL A 129 -11.46 -0.83 17.46
CA VAL A 129 -11.53 0.62 17.20
C VAL A 129 -12.38 0.89 15.97
N THR A 130 -12.17 0.13 14.91
CA THR A 130 -12.96 0.22 13.69
C THR A 130 -14.43 0.01 13.95
N SER A 131 -14.81 -1.00 14.73
CA SER A 131 -16.19 -1.28 15.08
C SER A 131 -16.83 -0.19 15.96
N SER A 132 -16.04 0.47 16.82
CA SER A 132 -16.54 1.51 17.72
C SER A 132 -16.68 2.88 17.05
N GLN A 133 -15.84 3.20 16.07
CA GLN A 133 -15.79 4.51 15.41
C GLN A 133 -16.44 4.53 14.02
N GLY A 134 -16.64 3.35 13.41
CA GLY A 134 -17.22 3.22 12.07
C GLY A 134 -16.24 3.45 10.92
N TYR A 135 -14.97 3.77 11.21
CA TYR A 135 -13.89 3.91 10.22
C TYR A 135 -12.62 3.20 10.69
N SER A 136 -11.72 2.86 9.77
CA SER A 136 -10.47 2.17 10.10
C SER A 136 -9.57 3.02 10.99
N SER A 137 -8.85 2.38 11.92
CA SER A 137 -7.76 3.02 12.67
C SER A 137 -6.59 3.43 11.77
N ASN A 138 -6.44 2.77 10.62
CA ASN A 138 -5.33 2.96 9.69
C ASN A 138 -5.80 3.76 8.47
N ILE A 139 -5.64 5.09 8.52
CA ILE A 139 -5.98 6.01 7.45
C ILE A 139 -4.75 6.83 7.06
N ILE A 140 -4.48 6.96 5.77
CA ILE A 140 -3.53 7.93 5.23
C ILE A 140 -4.34 8.95 4.46
N LEU A 141 -4.41 10.19 4.97
CA LEU A 141 -5.04 11.32 4.30
C LEU A 141 -4.05 12.03 3.39
N PHE A 142 -4.58 12.66 2.37
CA PHE A 142 -3.83 13.51 1.45
C PHE A 142 -4.23 14.98 1.66
N ASP A 143 -3.35 15.93 1.31
CA ASP A 143 -3.63 17.36 1.36
C ASP A 143 -4.65 17.81 0.29
N GLN A 144 -4.84 16.99 -0.75
CA GLN A 144 -5.83 17.14 -1.80
C GLN A 144 -6.16 15.78 -2.41
N GLU A 145 -7.07 15.73 -3.36
CA GLU A 145 -7.37 14.49 -4.08
C GLU A 145 -6.22 14.11 -5.04
N TYR A 146 -5.79 12.85 -4.95
CA TYR A 146 -4.81 12.23 -5.84
C TYR A 146 -5.35 10.94 -6.44
N TYR A 147 -4.60 10.42 -7.42
CA TYR A 147 -4.76 9.09 -8.00
C TYR A 147 -3.66 8.19 -7.43
N PRO A 148 -3.94 7.29 -6.48
CA PRO A 148 -2.97 6.33 -5.99
C PRO A 148 -2.43 5.46 -7.12
N ASP A 149 -1.11 5.27 -7.16
CA ASP A 149 -0.45 4.47 -8.18
C ASP A 149 -0.01 3.12 -7.63
N TYR A 150 0.82 3.14 -6.58
CA TYR A 150 1.27 1.92 -5.91
C TYR A 150 1.75 2.22 -4.48
N VAL A 151 1.90 1.15 -3.71
CA VAL A 151 2.56 1.12 -2.42
C VAL A 151 3.41 -0.15 -2.32
N TYR A 152 4.49 -0.13 -1.56
CA TYR A 152 5.19 -1.36 -1.20
C TYR A 152 4.66 -1.86 0.14
N ILE A 153 4.33 -3.15 0.19
CA ILE A 153 3.83 -3.84 1.38
C ILE A 153 4.80 -4.95 1.75
N CYS A 154 5.08 -5.08 3.03
CA CYS A 154 5.89 -6.15 3.60
C CYS A 154 5.18 -6.77 4.79
N GLN A 155 5.42 -8.07 5.01
CA GLN A 155 4.92 -8.77 6.19
C GLN A 155 5.63 -8.24 7.45
N ASN A 156 4.86 -7.98 8.51
CA ASN A 156 5.42 -7.72 9.83
C ASN A 156 6.07 -8.98 10.41
N SER A 157 7.22 -8.86 11.07
CA SER A 157 7.98 -10.03 11.56
C SER A 157 7.30 -10.78 12.69
N ASN A 158 6.56 -10.07 13.59
CA ASN A 158 5.78 -10.72 14.65
C ASN A 158 4.57 -11.47 14.09
N THR A 159 3.88 -10.88 13.10
CA THR A 159 2.78 -11.54 12.40
C THR A 159 3.27 -12.74 11.60
N MET A 160 4.44 -12.66 10.95
CA MET A 160 5.07 -13.79 10.26
C MET A 160 5.33 -14.95 11.23
N LYS A 161 5.88 -14.67 12.41
CA LYS A 161 6.08 -15.68 13.45
C LYS A 161 4.77 -16.33 13.86
N ALA A 162 3.74 -15.53 14.12
CA ALA A 162 2.43 -16.02 14.52
C ALA A 162 1.82 -17.00 13.49
N ILE A 163 1.82 -16.63 12.20
CA ILE A 163 1.26 -17.50 11.13
C ILE A 163 2.17 -18.66 10.74
N SER A 164 3.45 -18.65 11.13
CA SER A 164 4.39 -19.74 10.85
C SER A 164 4.48 -20.75 11.98
N GLU A 165 4.55 -20.30 13.22
CA GLU A 165 4.83 -21.10 14.39
C GLU A 165 3.67 -21.17 15.38
N GLY A 166 2.75 -20.19 15.34
CA GLY A 166 1.73 -20.00 16.36
C GLY A 166 2.29 -19.44 17.67
N GLY A 167 1.48 -19.49 18.73
CA GLY A 167 1.92 -19.16 20.08
C GLY A 167 2.13 -17.68 20.37
N VAL A 168 1.89 -16.80 19.41
CA VAL A 168 1.81 -15.35 19.60
C VAL A 168 0.35 -15.01 19.89
N TYR A 169 0.07 -14.50 21.08
CA TYR A 169 -1.29 -14.38 21.61
C TYR A 169 -2.03 -15.74 21.53
N ASN A 170 -3.15 -15.82 20.83
CA ASN A 170 -3.91 -17.05 20.60
C ASN A 170 -3.80 -17.56 19.15
N ALA A 171 -2.86 -17.03 18.38
CA ALA A 171 -2.69 -17.41 16.99
C ALA A 171 -2.19 -18.84 16.86
N ARG A 172 -2.69 -19.55 15.86
CA ARG A 172 -2.22 -20.85 15.44
C ARG A 172 -1.39 -20.74 14.16
N PRO A 173 -0.51 -21.72 13.89
CA PRO A 173 0.15 -21.79 12.59
C PRO A 173 -0.87 -21.91 11.45
N PHE A 174 -0.60 -21.22 10.35
CA PHE A 174 -1.41 -21.31 9.14
C PHE A 174 -1.15 -22.61 8.39
N ASN A 175 -2.21 -23.17 7.82
CA ASN A 175 -2.17 -24.23 6.81
C ASN A 175 -2.45 -23.64 5.42
N GLU A 176 -2.47 -24.49 4.40
CA GLU A 176 -2.68 -24.11 2.99
C GLU A 176 -4.02 -23.39 2.72
N ASN A 177 -5.04 -23.61 3.57
CA ASN A 177 -6.36 -23.00 3.39
C ASN A 177 -6.52 -21.68 4.15
N ASP A 178 -5.50 -21.28 4.90
CA ASP A 178 -5.56 -20.05 5.70
C ASP A 178 -5.14 -18.83 4.89
N THR A 179 -5.78 -17.71 5.24
CA THR A 179 -5.48 -16.42 4.61
C THR A 179 -5.26 -15.32 5.63
N LEU A 180 -4.35 -14.41 5.28
CA LEU A 180 -4.21 -13.11 5.90
C LEU A 180 -4.23 -12.07 4.79
N ALA A 181 -5.20 -11.17 4.83
CA ALA A 181 -5.40 -10.18 3.78
C ALA A 181 -5.35 -8.76 4.32
N LEU A 182 -4.80 -7.85 3.53
CA LEU A 182 -4.85 -6.42 3.68
C LEU A 182 -5.86 -5.88 2.66
N ILE A 183 -6.88 -5.18 3.13
CA ILE A 183 -7.88 -4.50 2.32
C ILE A 183 -7.49 -3.04 2.26
N ILE A 184 -7.22 -2.51 1.07
CA ILE A 184 -6.85 -1.13 0.84
C ILE A 184 -8.00 -0.46 0.10
N SER A 185 -8.58 0.57 0.70
CA SER A 185 -9.76 1.26 0.17
C SER A 185 -9.48 2.73 -0.08
N ALA A 186 -9.99 3.26 -1.17
CA ALA A 186 -10.13 4.70 -1.36
C ALA A 186 -11.19 5.25 -0.41
N ILE A 187 -11.02 6.47 0.08
CA ILE A 187 -11.99 7.16 0.94
C ILE A 187 -12.43 8.49 0.30
N ASP A 188 -13.69 8.83 0.49
CA ASP A 188 -14.25 10.10 0.09
C ASP A 188 -14.14 11.18 1.19
N GLU A 189 -14.64 12.39 0.89
CA GLU A 189 -14.63 13.53 1.82
C GLU A 189 -15.40 13.29 3.14
N THR A 190 -16.22 12.24 3.21
CA THR A 190 -16.93 11.83 4.43
C THR A 190 -16.21 10.71 5.18
N TYR A 191 -14.97 10.38 4.76
CA TYR A 191 -14.18 9.23 5.25
C TYR A 191 -14.85 7.87 5.00
N THR A 192 -15.78 7.83 4.05
CA THR A 192 -16.43 6.58 3.65
C THR A 192 -15.58 5.85 2.63
N GLU A 193 -15.39 4.54 2.85
CA GLU A 193 -14.70 3.67 1.90
C GLU A 193 -15.54 3.50 0.64
N THR A 194 -14.93 3.71 -0.53
CA THR A 194 -15.60 3.66 -1.84
C THR A 194 -15.19 2.47 -2.65
N THR A 195 -13.98 2.47 -3.20
CA THR A 195 -13.41 1.37 -4.00
C THR A 195 -12.32 0.69 -3.21
N SER A 196 -12.27 -0.64 -3.22
CA SER A 196 -11.31 -1.43 -2.45
C SER A 196 -10.59 -2.43 -3.34
N LEU A 197 -9.37 -2.78 -2.95
CA LEU A 197 -8.63 -3.93 -3.43
C LEU A 197 -8.18 -4.79 -2.26
N ILE A 198 -7.93 -6.07 -2.52
CA ILE A 198 -7.45 -7.02 -1.53
C ILE A 198 -6.05 -7.46 -1.93
N TYR A 199 -5.11 -7.35 -0.99
CA TYR A 199 -3.76 -7.89 -1.10
C TYR A 199 -3.55 -8.98 -0.06
N TYR A 200 -3.17 -10.17 -0.48
CA TYR A 200 -2.91 -11.28 0.43
C TYR A 200 -1.46 -11.25 0.93
N LEU A 201 -1.31 -11.12 2.24
CA LEU A 201 -0.03 -11.29 2.95
C LEU A 201 0.31 -12.77 3.17
N ALA A 202 -0.74 -13.62 3.26
CA ALA A 202 -0.61 -15.07 3.22
C ALA A 202 -1.86 -15.68 2.56
N VAL A 203 -1.65 -16.63 1.65
CA VAL A 203 -2.70 -17.37 0.92
C VAL A 203 -2.11 -18.64 0.30
N ASP A 204 -2.88 -19.72 0.21
CA ASP A 204 -2.50 -20.99 -0.45
C ASP A 204 -1.15 -21.56 0.05
N GLY A 205 -0.86 -21.40 1.35
CA GLY A 205 0.40 -21.82 1.96
C GLY A 205 1.59 -20.87 1.76
N GLU A 206 1.47 -19.93 0.82
CA GLU A 206 2.48 -18.92 0.55
C GLU A 206 2.35 -17.72 1.51
N LYS A 207 3.50 -17.16 1.90
CA LYS A 207 3.58 -15.99 2.79
C LYS A 207 4.46 -14.92 2.16
N ASN A 208 4.03 -13.66 2.26
CA ASN A 208 4.86 -12.53 1.81
C ASN A 208 6.18 -12.50 2.60
N ASN A 209 7.29 -12.63 1.90
CA ASN A 209 8.63 -12.71 2.51
C ASN A 209 9.53 -11.54 2.07
N GLY A 210 8.96 -10.36 1.82
CA GLY A 210 9.73 -9.18 1.46
C GLY A 210 8.84 -8.01 1.01
N TRP A 211 9.46 -6.94 0.53
CA TRP A 211 8.76 -5.81 -0.04
C TRP A 211 8.15 -6.17 -1.39
N VAL A 212 6.84 -6.06 -1.50
CA VAL A 212 6.08 -6.32 -2.74
C VAL A 212 5.37 -5.05 -3.17
N LYS A 213 5.54 -4.69 -4.45
CA LYS A 213 4.85 -3.56 -5.06
C LYS A 213 3.39 -3.92 -5.35
N VAL A 214 2.46 -3.23 -4.71
CA VAL A 214 1.01 -3.40 -4.88
C VAL A 214 0.47 -2.23 -5.68
N ALA A 215 -0.14 -2.50 -6.85
CA ALA A 215 -0.75 -1.47 -7.68
C ALA A 215 -2.06 -0.97 -7.06
N LEU A 216 -2.25 0.35 -7.02
CA LEU A 216 -3.42 1.03 -6.44
C LEU A 216 -4.26 1.78 -7.48
N ASN A 217 -3.87 1.78 -8.74
CA ASN A 217 -4.48 2.56 -9.81
C ASN A 217 -5.97 2.25 -10.07
N THR A 218 -6.46 1.10 -9.59
CA THR A 218 -7.88 0.72 -9.67
C THR A 218 -8.76 1.44 -8.64
N LEU A 219 -8.16 2.08 -7.62
CA LEU A 219 -8.89 2.78 -6.58
C LEU A 219 -9.51 4.11 -7.07
N GLY A 220 -8.98 4.66 -8.17
CA GLY A 220 -9.46 5.93 -8.72
C GLY A 220 -8.97 7.14 -7.92
N LYS A 221 -9.62 8.28 -8.11
CA LYS A 221 -9.32 9.54 -7.43
C LYS A 221 -9.86 9.51 -6.00
N THR A 222 -9.06 9.96 -5.02
CA THR A 222 -9.40 9.87 -3.59
C THR A 222 -8.68 10.92 -2.77
N ILE A 223 -9.25 11.27 -1.59
CA ILE A 223 -8.60 12.14 -0.60
C ILE A 223 -7.71 11.37 0.37
N GLY A 224 -7.69 10.04 0.30
CA GLY A 224 -6.88 9.21 1.19
C GLY A 224 -7.14 7.73 1.01
N LEU A 225 -6.45 6.93 1.80
CA LEU A 225 -6.53 5.48 1.80
C LEU A 225 -6.87 4.98 3.20
N SER A 226 -7.75 4.01 3.27
CA SER A 226 -8.05 3.20 4.47
C SER A 226 -7.43 1.83 4.32
N PHE A 227 -6.91 1.29 5.42
CA PHE A 227 -6.33 -0.05 5.47
C PHE A 227 -7.04 -0.87 6.54
N ARG A 228 -7.49 -2.06 6.19
CA ARG A 228 -8.09 -3.04 7.10
C ARG A 228 -7.42 -4.38 6.91
N MET A 229 -7.43 -5.20 7.96
CA MET A 229 -6.93 -6.56 7.84
C MET A 229 -8.02 -7.58 8.16
N THR A 230 -7.90 -8.76 7.57
CA THR A 230 -8.74 -9.92 7.88
C THR A 230 -7.91 -11.20 7.83
N THR A 231 -8.32 -12.18 8.63
CA THR A 231 -7.65 -13.49 8.70
C THR A 231 -8.69 -14.60 8.87
N THR A 232 -8.35 -15.81 8.45
CA THR A 232 -9.14 -17.02 8.71
C THR A 232 -8.92 -17.58 10.12
N ASP A 233 -7.85 -17.16 10.82
CA ASP A 233 -7.58 -17.54 12.20
C ASP A 233 -8.39 -16.67 13.17
N VAL A 234 -9.61 -17.09 13.43
CA VAL A 234 -10.57 -16.41 14.30
C VAL A 234 -10.94 -17.28 15.52
N GLY A 235 -11.15 -16.64 16.65
CA GLY A 235 -11.54 -17.28 17.90
C GLY A 235 -12.76 -16.63 18.54
N GLN A 236 -12.98 -16.93 19.81
CA GLN A 236 -14.11 -16.40 20.57
C GLN A 236 -14.12 -14.86 20.66
N PHE A 237 -12.96 -14.25 20.62
CA PHE A 237 -12.76 -12.80 20.78
C PHE A 237 -12.43 -12.07 19.47
N GLY A 238 -12.67 -12.68 18.32
CA GLY A 238 -12.35 -12.13 17.01
C GLY A 238 -11.09 -12.75 16.41
N MET A 239 -10.32 -11.96 15.67
CA MET A 239 -9.11 -12.40 14.98
C MET A 239 -7.97 -12.68 15.97
N ASN A 240 -7.40 -13.90 15.90
CA ASN A 240 -6.29 -14.32 16.77
C ASN A 240 -4.93 -13.92 16.21
N THR A 241 -4.80 -13.87 14.88
CA THR A 241 -3.55 -13.47 14.22
C THR A 241 -3.25 -12.00 14.56
N PRO A 242 -2.01 -11.65 14.97
CA PRO A 242 -1.61 -10.26 15.12
C PRO A 242 -1.77 -9.48 13.82
N LEU A 243 -2.47 -8.36 13.84
CA LEU A 243 -2.87 -7.61 12.65
C LEU A 243 -1.89 -6.46 12.37
N TYR A 244 -0.60 -6.80 12.19
CA TYR A 244 0.45 -5.87 11.82
C TYR A 244 0.90 -6.09 10.39
N PHE A 245 1.21 -5.00 9.70
CA PHE A 245 1.81 -4.97 8.38
C PHE A 245 2.82 -3.83 8.27
N ALA A 246 3.71 -3.89 7.29
CA ALA A 246 4.62 -2.80 6.99
C ALA A 246 4.30 -2.21 5.61
N LEU A 247 4.45 -0.89 5.46
CA LEU A 247 4.35 -0.21 4.17
C LEU A 247 5.45 0.83 3.99
N ASP A 248 5.81 1.09 2.73
CA ASP A 248 6.78 2.10 2.33
C ASP A 248 6.52 2.54 0.88
N GLY A 249 7.09 3.67 0.47
CA GLY A 249 7.08 4.12 -0.92
C GLY A 249 5.68 4.29 -1.53
N LEU A 250 4.66 4.68 -0.73
CA LEU A 250 3.35 5.04 -1.26
C LEU A 250 3.50 6.15 -2.28
N THR A 251 2.99 5.91 -3.48
CA THR A 251 3.11 6.83 -4.61
C THR A 251 1.74 7.17 -5.17
N VAL A 252 1.53 8.46 -5.40
CA VAL A 252 0.29 9.02 -5.96
C VAL A 252 0.61 9.92 -7.16
N ASN A 253 -0.38 10.17 -8.01
CA ASN A 253 -0.29 11.05 -9.17
C ASN A 253 -1.31 12.19 -9.06
N THR A 254 -0.95 13.38 -9.56
CA THR A 254 -1.87 14.54 -9.61
C THR A 254 -2.95 14.37 -10.68
N ASN A 255 -2.68 13.58 -11.72
CA ASN A 255 -3.61 13.27 -12.80
C ASN A 255 -3.70 11.75 -12.98
N PRO A 256 -4.80 11.22 -13.53
CA PRO A 256 -4.87 9.80 -13.81
C PRO A 256 -3.71 9.40 -14.72
N VAL A 257 -3.00 8.34 -14.34
CA VAL A 257 -2.05 7.71 -15.27
C VAL A 257 -2.90 7.12 -16.39
N THR A 258 -3.10 7.91 -17.43
CA THR A 258 -3.55 7.32 -18.67
C THR A 258 -2.42 6.42 -19.11
N ASN A 259 -2.59 5.11 -19.03
CA ASN A 259 -1.88 4.20 -19.90
C ASN A 259 -2.34 4.53 -21.33
N SER A 260 -1.98 5.75 -21.79
CA SER A 260 -1.91 6.00 -23.20
C SER A 260 -0.79 5.06 -23.65
N LEU A 261 -1.16 3.89 -24.12
CA LEU A 261 -0.54 3.42 -25.33
C LEU A 261 -0.65 4.65 -26.23
N SER A 262 0.37 5.51 -26.22
CA SER A 262 0.51 6.54 -27.25
C SER A 262 0.24 5.78 -28.53
N PRO A 263 -0.74 6.17 -29.37
CA PRO A 263 -0.82 5.57 -30.69
C PRO A 263 0.59 5.75 -31.21
N ILE A 264 1.28 4.62 -31.43
CA ILE A 264 2.62 4.63 -32.02
C ILE A 264 2.46 5.59 -33.19
N PRO A 265 3.17 6.75 -33.22
CA PRO A 265 3.01 7.66 -34.32
C PRO A 265 3.17 6.80 -35.57
N ASP A 266 2.22 6.89 -36.48
CA ASP A 266 2.12 6.08 -37.68
C ASP A 266 3.31 6.42 -38.59
N SER A 267 4.52 6.16 -38.11
CA SER A 267 5.79 6.27 -38.81
C SER A 267 6.02 4.93 -39.46
N GLN A 268 5.25 4.74 -40.59
CA GLN A 268 5.73 4.04 -41.79
C GLN A 268 6.73 2.90 -41.56
N SER A 269 6.29 1.86 -40.86
CA SER A 269 6.69 0.51 -41.20
C SER A 269 5.41 -0.29 -41.27
N PRO A 270 5.13 -0.95 -42.43
CA PRO A 270 3.99 -1.85 -42.49
C PRO A 270 4.26 -2.92 -41.45
N ILE A 271 3.55 -2.85 -40.33
CA ILE A 271 3.47 -3.98 -39.39
C ILE A 271 2.77 -5.06 -40.20
N ALA A 272 3.58 -5.95 -40.72
CA ALA A 272 3.16 -7.09 -41.52
C ALA A 272 1.99 -7.77 -40.78
N ASN A 273 0.95 -8.03 -41.54
CA ASN A 273 -0.32 -8.72 -41.20
C ASN A 273 -0.30 -9.55 -39.91
N THR A 274 -0.51 -8.92 -38.76
CA THR A 274 -0.64 -9.63 -37.51
C THR A 274 -2.12 -9.83 -37.21
N GLN A 275 -2.57 -11.08 -37.19
CA GLN A 275 -3.94 -11.45 -36.86
C GLN A 275 -3.98 -12.12 -35.49
N LYS A 276 -5.03 -11.82 -34.72
CA LYS A 276 -5.33 -12.52 -33.46
C LYS A 276 -6.25 -13.70 -33.78
N LEU A 277 -5.85 -14.90 -33.40
CA LEU A 277 -6.60 -16.12 -33.57
C LEU A 277 -7.00 -16.69 -32.21
N LEU A 278 -8.28 -16.90 -31.98
CA LEU A 278 -8.80 -17.65 -30.82
C LEU A 278 -9.12 -19.08 -31.24
N ARG A 279 -8.44 -20.08 -30.66
CA ARG A 279 -8.70 -21.50 -30.92
C ARG A 279 -8.68 -22.27 -29.62
N ASN A 280 -9.69 -23.09 -29.40
CA ASN A 280 -9.83 -23.91 -28.20
C ASN A 280 -9.69 -23.13 -26.89
N GLY A 281 -10.17 -21.86 -26.86
CA GLY A 281 -10.06 -20.97 -25.70
C GLY A 281 -8.68 -20.33 -25.50
N GLN A 282 -7.70 -20.58 -26.37
CA GLN A 282 -6.37 -19.97 -26.33
C GLN A 282 -6.20 -18.92 -27.42
N LEU A 283 -5.55 -17.80 -27.07
CA LEU A 283 -5.24 -16.70 -27.98
C LEU A 283 -3.85 -16.89 -28.57
N PHE A 284 -3.77 -16.80 -29.90
CA PHE A 284 -2.53 -16.85 -30.68
C PHE A 284 -2.37 -15.59 -31.54
N LEU A 285 -1.12 -15.26 -31.87
CA LEU A 285 -0.77 -14.20 -32.81
C LEU A 285 -0.23 -14.84 -34.10
N LEU A 286 -0.91 -14.63 -35.22
CA LEU A 286 -0.41 -15.00 -36.54
C LEU A 286 0.31 -13.81 -37.14
N ARG A 287 1.60 -13.93 -37.46
CA ARG A 287 2.43 -12.92 -38.06
C ARG A 287 3.24 -13.55 -39.20
N ASP A 288 3.12 -13.02 -40.41
CA ASP A 288 3.84 -13.50 -41.59
C ASP A 288 3.73 -15.01 -41.82
N GLY A 289 2.53 -15.59 -41.53
CA GLY A 289 2.28 -17.02 -41.69
C GLY A 289 2.82 -17.88 -40.54
N VAL A 290 3.45 -17.28 -39.53
CA VAL A 290 3.93 -17.98 -38.32
C VAL A 290 3.00 -17.70 -37.14
N CYS A 291 2.60 -18.77 -36.44
CA CYS A 291 1.73 -18.68 -35.28
C CYS A 291 2.55 -18.63 -33.98
N TYR A 292 2.23 -17.69 -33.10
CA TYR A 292 2.91 -17.49 -31.81
C TYR A 292 1.91 -17.63 -30.67
N THR A 293 2.34 -18.19 -29.57
CA THR A 293 1.61 -18.08 -28.27
C THR A 293 1.73 -16.65 -27.74
N MET A 294 0.91 -16.26 -26.76
CA MET A 294 1.03 -14.98 -26.07
C MET A 294 2.38 -14.80 -25.34
N MET A 295 3.10 -15.90 -25.10
CA MET A 295 4.47 -15.90 -24.53
C MET A 295 5.57 -15.79 -25.58
N GLY A 296 5.21 -15.64 -26.88
CA GLY A 296 6.17 -15.49 -27.97
C GLY A 296 6.76 -16.81 -28.50
N SER A 297 6.31 -17.97 -28.03
CA SER A 297 6.76 -19.28 -28.56
C SER A 297 6.08 -19.57 -29.91
N ILE A 298 6.84 -20.07 -30.88
CA ILE A 298 6.31 -20.50 -32.17
C ILE A 298 5.52 -21.79 -31.99
N VAL A 299 4.35 -21.85 -32.61
CA VAL A 299 3.49 -23.03 -32.62
C VAL A 299 3.31 -23.49 -34.09
N ASN A 300 3.75 -24.67 -34.39
CA ASN A 300 3.51 -25.29 -35.70
C ASN A 300 2.05 -25.75 -35.75
N TYR A 301 1.21 -25.01 -36.45
CA TYR A 301 -0.13 -25.47 -36.83
C TYR A 301 -0.18 -25.76 -38.33
N GLU A 302 -0.57 -26.95 -38.68
CA GLU A 302 -1.06 -27.23 -40.03
C GLU A 302 -2.46 -26.64 -40.16
N PHE A 303 -2.70 -25.79 -41.14
CA PHE A 303 -3.97 -25.13 -41.46
C PHE A 303 -4.89 -26.06 -42.24
#